data_66a9edf6e4583b9e10f02bb0cebd9b1c
#
_entry.id   66a9edf6e4583b9e10f02bb0cebd9b1c
#
_cell.length_a   1.000
_cell.length_b   1.000
_cell.length_c   1.000
_cell.angle_alpha   90.00
_cell.angle_beta   90.00
_cell.angle_gamma   90.00
#
_symmetry.space_group_name_H-M   'P 1'
#
loop_
_entity.id
_entity.type
_entity.pdbx_description
1 polymer ?
#
loop_
_entity_poly.entity_id
_entity_poly.type
_entity_poly.pdbx_seq_one_letter_code
_entity_poly.pdbx_strand_id
1 'polypeptide(L)'
;MTAALSKLVVLALLAAEPAATEPPADFVAEARALMRTVTCQGDGPLPHGFDELTVAAYCKKQSKAIAAYRDRYLPLAGPFLAKLRPAGTPTTVVYPFGGGDLVSALTTYPDARDLTTMSLEHSGDPRRLSAITTKALLADSLELIRATSNGLLYASDSKTENLMKGQRGEIPGQLAFFLTALAIHGFEPVGLKYFKIEKDGTLHYFTAGEIAALQGQEAKLLRGKWTEPDFSMAFSNSELTFVKKGEDPATAARVHRHIAWDLSDPAIAKTGIIAWLGGKGPIAAMTKAASYLLWREDFSRVRKYLLRHMTLMISDSTGIPPHWATAAGFSQETWGSFEVSFLEADENINAQFRALWASQPKRTLPFRYGYIDGLKDGEKPAGRYHLLVTRKAVK
;
A
#
# COMPACT_ATOMS: atom_id res chain seq x y z
N MET A 1 -69.95 26.14 -45.72
CA MET A 1 -69.74 25.27 -44.58
C MET A 1 -68.51 24.32 -44.95
N THR A 2 -67.33 24.70 -44.58
CA THR A 2 -66.08 23.92 -44.88
C THR A 2 -65.49 23.49 -43.55
N ALA A 3 -65.53 22.21 -43.29
CA ALA A 3 -64.98 21.59 -42.11
C ALA A 3 -63.43 21.39 -42.27
N ALA A 4 -62.65 22.02 -41.39
CA ALA A 4 -61.20 21.82 -41.32
C ALA A 4 -60.92 20.64 -40.43
N LEU A 5 -60.30 19.55 -40.98
CA LEU A 5 -59.77 18.44 -40.24
C LEU A 5 -58.41 18.84 -39.69
N SER A 6 -58.25 18.99 -38.34
CA SER A 6 -57.00 19.09 -37.65
C SER A 6 -56.33 17.68 -37.53
N LYS A 7 -55.20 17.48 -38.15
CA LYS A 7 -54.38 16.30 -37.96
C LYS A 7 -53.53 16.48 -36.69
N LEU A 8 -53.83 15.70 -35.63
CA LEU A 8 -53.00 15.57 -34.47
C LEU A 8 -51.80 14.69 -34.82
N VAL A 9 -50.59 15.27 -34.87
CA VAL A 9 -49.35 14.52 -34.97
C VAL A 9 -48.93 14.16 -33.54
N VAL A 10 -49.08 12.90 -33.17
CA VAL A 10 -48.51 12.36 -31.92
C VAL A 10 -47.04 12.07 -32.16
N LEU A 11 -46.16 12.95 -31.66
CA LEU A 11 -44.71 12.66 -31.58
C LEU A 11 -44.50 11.65 -30.46
N ALA A 12 -44.23 10.40 -30.81
CA ALA A 12 -43.73 9.39 -29.87
C ALA A 12 -42.26 9.74 -29.51
N LEU A 13 -42.04 10.31 -28.34
CA LEU A 13 -40.69 10.39 -27.76
C LEU A 13 -40.26 8.94 -27.43
N LEU A 14 -39.44 8.35 -28.29
CA LEU A 14 -38.67 7.19 -27.94
C LEU A 14 -37.68 7.64 -26.86
N ALA A 15 -37.98 7.32 -25.59
CA ALA A 15 -37.00 7.40 -24.52
C ALA A 15 -35.87 6.45 -24.89
N ALA A 16 -34.73 7.00 -25.26
CA ALA A 16 -33.49 6.20 -25.40
C ALA A 16 -33.22 5.54 -24.06
N GLU A 17 -33.26 4.22 -24.00
CA GLU A 17 -32.78 3.49 -22.83
C GLU A 17 -31.36 3.97 -22.54
N PRO A 18 -31.00 4.28 -21.28
CA PRO A 18 -29.62 4.64 -20.93
C PRO A 18 -28.75 3.49 -21.38
N ALA A 19 -27.77 3.78 -22.25
CA ALA A 19 -26.79 2.80 -22.69
C ALA A 19 -26.22 2.12 -21.45
N ALA A 20 -26.26 0.78 -21.41
CA ALA A 20 -25.70 0.02 -20.31
C ALA A 20 -24.24 0.45 -20.12
N THR A 21 -23.91 0.98 -18.96
CA THR A 21 -22.54 1.43 -18.65
C THR A 21 -21.62 0.21 -18.68
N GLU A 22 -20.55 0.29 -19.45
CA GLU A 22 -19.52 -0.77 -19.50
C GLU A 22 -19.02 -1.09 -18.08
N PRO A 23 -18.95 -2.38 -17.70
CA PRO A 23 -18.48 -2.72 -16.35
C PRO A 23 -16.99 -2.37 -16.16
N PRO A 24 -16.56 -2.12 -14.92
CA PRO A 24 -15.14 -1.93 -14.61
C PRO A 24 -14.28 -3.09 -15.11
N ALA A 25 -13.14 -2.78 -15.71
CA ALA A 25 -12.17 -3.80 -16.11
C ALA A 25 -11.61 -4.53 -14.89
N ASP A 26 -11.53 -5.86 -14.95
CA ASP A 26 -10.93 -6.70 -13.90
C ASP A 26 -9.73 -7.47 -14.45
N PHE A 27 -8.60 -7.35 -13.78
CA PHE A 27 -7.30 -7.92 -14.15
C PHE A 27 -6.89 -9.07 -13.22
N VAL A 28 -7.85 -9.80 -12.67
CA VAL A 28 -7.57 -10.88 -11.72
C VAL A 28 -6.74 -12.02 -12.33
N ALA A 29 -6.93 -12.30 -13.62
CA ALA A 29 -6.15 -13.32 -14.33
C ALA A 29 -4.67 -12.94 -14.41
N GLU A 30 -4.39 -11.68 -14.75
CA GLU A 30 -3.04 -11.11 -14.80
C GLU A 30 -2.43 -11.03 -13.39
N ALA A 31 -3.21 -10.67 -12.36
CA ALA A 31 -2.76 -10.67 -10.97
C ALA A 31 -2.34 -12.08 -10.51
N ARG A 32 -3.09 -13.12 -10.87
CA ARG A 32 -2.75 -14.52 -10.55
C ARG A 32 -1.49 -14.97 -11.28
N ALA A 33 -1.37 -14.67 -12.57
CA ALA A 33 -0.16 -14.96 -13.35
C ALA A 33 1.06 -14.23 -12.77
N LEU A 34 0.92 -12.96 -12.42
CA LEU A 34 1.98 -12.18 -11.80
C LEU A 34 2.35 -12.74 -10.41
N MET A 35 1.37 -13.07 -9.57
CA MET A 35 1.61 -13.68 -8.27
C MET A 35 2.45 -14.95 -8.39
N ARG A 36 2.05 -15.88 -9.28
CA ARG A 36 2.84 -17.09 -9.54
C ARG A 36 4.25 -16.77 -9.99
N THR A 37 4.41 -15.82 -10.89
CA THR A 37 5.72 -15.42 -11.43
C THR A 37 6.66 -14.87 -10.36
N VAL A 38 6.17 -13.95 -9.50
CA VAL A 38 7.02 -13.24 -8.54
C VAL A 38 7.17 -13.94 -7.19
N THR A 39 6.24 -14.83 -6.83
CA THR A 39 6.27 -15.55 -5.55
C THR A 39 6.58 -17.03 -5.69
N CYS A 40 6.49 -17.57 -6.91
CA CYS A 40 6.55 -19.02 -7.19
C CYS A 40 5.45 -19.81 -6.47
N GLN A 41 4.36 -19.15 -6.13
CA GLN A 41 3.18 -19.70 -5.46
C GLN A 41 1.91 -19.29 -6.22
N GLY A 42 0.85 -20.08 -6.05
CA GLY A 42 -0.41 -19.87 -6.77
C GLY A 42 -0.53 -20.75 -7.99
N ASP A 43 -1.73 -20.75 -8.59
CA ASP A 43 -2.15 -21.61 -9.69
C ASP A 43 -2.32 -20.86 -11.03
N GLY A 44 -2.04 -19.57 -11.05
CA GLY A 44 -2.08 -18.77 -12.28
C GLY A 44 -1.15 -19.33 -13.36
N PRO A 45 -1.48 -19.23 -14.65
CA PRO A 45 -0.61 -19.66 -15.73
C PRO A 45 0.65 -18.80 -15.77
N LEU A 46 1.80 -19.42 -16.05
CA LEU A 46 2.97 -18.62 -16.45
C LEU A 46 2.70 -18.03 -17.85
N PRO A 47 3.14 -16.79 -18.13
CA PRO A 47 3.01 -16.21 -19.45
C PRO A 47 3.64 -17.11 -20.54
N HIS A 48 3.01 -17.16 -21.71
CA HIS A 48 3.50 -17.94 -22.84
C HIS A 48 4.92 -17.48 -23.23
N GLY A 49 5.82 -18.43 -23.43
CA GLY A 49 7.21 -18.15 -23.83
C GLY A 49 8.18 -17.85 -22.69
N PHE A 50 7.74 -17.93 -21.42
CA PHE A 50 8.68 -17.80 -20.29
C PHE A 50 9.65 -18.99 -20.26
N ASP A 51 10.96 -18.67 -20.08
CA ASP A 51 11.99 -19.68 -19.89
C ASP A 51 11.86 -20.33 -18.50
N GLU A 52 11.40 -21.55 -18.45
CA GLU A 52 11.14 -22.27 -17.20
C GLU A 52 12.39 -22.41 -16.33
N LEU A 53 13.59 -22.54 -16.93
CA LEU A 53 14.85 -22.63 -16.19
C LEU A 53 15.17 -21.31 -15.48
N THR A 54 14.92 -20.19 -16.14
CA THR A 54 15.09 -18.84 -15.55
C THR A 54 14.14 -18.64 -14.38
N VAL A 55 12.87 -19.00 -14.55
CA VAL A 55 11.86 -18.92 -13.47
C VAL A 55 12.25 -19.85 -12.31
N ALA A 56 12.68 -21.08 -12.58
CA ALA A 56 13.10 -22.02 -11.55
C ALA A 56 14.32 -21.52 -10.76
N ALA A 57 15.31 -20.92 -11.43
CA ALA A 57 16.48 -20.34 -10.77
C ALA A 57 16.12 -19.15 -9.86
N TYR A 58 15.21 -18.30 -10.31
CA TYR A 58 14.63 -17.23 -9.49
C TYR A 58 13.86 -17.81 -8.29
N CYS A 59 12.98 -18.76 -8.51
CA CYS A 59 12.16 -19.40 -7.49
C CYS A 59 12.98 -20.04 -6.37
N LYS A 60 14.11 -20.66 -6.70
CA LYS A 60 15.04 -21.22 -5.71
C LYS A 60 15.52 -20.19 -4.70
N LYS A 61 15.70 -18.92 -5.12
CA LYS A 61 16.14 -17.82 -4.25
C LYS A 61 14.94 -17.15 -3.55
N GLN A 62 13.90 -16.84 -4.30
CA GLN A 62 12.73 -16.09 -3.79
C GLN A 62 11.94 -16.87 -2.74
N SER A 63 11.73 -18.17 -2.95
CA SER A 63 11.05 -19.02 -1.98
C SER A 63 11.76 -19.06 -0.62
N LYS A 64 13.10 -18.98 -0.59
CA LYS A 64 13.85 -18.89 0.66
C LYS A 64 13.57 -17.58 1.40
N ALA A 65 13.47 -16.46 0.68
CA ALA A 65 13.18 -15.15 1.27
C ALA A 65 11.77 -15.12 1.89
N ILE A 66 10.79 -15.61 1.14
CA ILE A 66 9.40 -15.73 1.60
C ILE A 66 9.30 -16.65 2.82
N ALA A 67 9.92 -17.83 2.75
CA ALA A 67 9.95 -18.78 3.86
C ALA A 67 10.62 -18.18 5.10
N ALA A 68 11.74 -17.48 4.95
CA ALA A 68 12.42 -16.85 6.08
C ALA A 68 11.55 -15.77 6.77
N TYR A 69 10.78 -14.98 6.01
CA TYR A 69 9.83 -14.04 6.61
C TYR A 69 8.70 -14.78 7.33
N ARG A 70 8.06 -15.75 6.65
CA ARG A 70 6.95 -16.53 7.20
C ARG A 70 7.34 -17.35 8.42
N ASP A 71 8.50 -18.02 8.38
CA ASP A 71 8.86 -19.05 9.38
C ASP A 71 9.70 -18.48 10.53
N ARG A 72 10.30 -17.30 10.36
CA ARG A 72 11.16 -16.67 11.39
C ARG A 72 10.66 -15.34 11.90
N TYR A 73 10.12 -14.48 11.02
CA TYR A 73 9.67 -13.14 11.41
C TYR A 73 8.23 -13.16 11.92
N LEU A 74 7.29 -13.76 11.16
CA LEU A 74 5.88 -13.80 11.56
C LEU A 74 5.63 -14.45 12.93
N PRO A 75 6.27 -15.57 13.31
CA PRO A 75 6.06 -16.18 14.64
C PRO A 75 6.50 -15.29 15.80
N LEU A 76 7.43 -14.36 15.57
CA LEU A 76 7.86 -13.38 16.58
C LEU A 76 6.97 -12.13 16.57
N ALA A 77 6.78 -11.54 15.39
CA ALA A 77 6.09 -10.25 15.25
C ALA A 77 4.57 -10.38 15.40
N GLY A 78 3.96 -11.40 14.80
CA GLY A 78 2.50 -11.55 14.77
C GLY A 78 1.86 -11.62 16.15
N PRO A 79 2.24 -12.56 17.03
CA PRO A 79 1.69 -12.67 18.40
C PRO A 79 2.00 -11.44 19.25
N PHE A 80 3.17 -10.82 19.06
CA PHE A 80 3.54 -9.61 19.79
C PHE A 80 2.63 -8.44 19.40
N LEU A 81 2.50 -8.17 18.10
CA LEU A 81 1.65 -7.10 17.58
C LEU A 81 0.16 -7.33 17.89
N ALA A 82 -0.28 -8.59 17.93
CA ALA A 82 -1.63 -8.94 18.33
C ALA A 82 -1.96 -8.49 19.76
N LYS A 83 -1.02 -8.64 20.70
CA LYS A 83 -1.18 -8.20 22.10
C LYS A 83 -1.25 -6.67 22.23
N LEU A 84 -0.73 -5.94 21.29
CA LEU A 84 -0.77 -4.47 21.27
C LEU A 84 -2.10 -3.93 20.75
N ARG A 85 -2.93 -4.74 20.13
CA ARG A 85 -4.22 -4.35 19.59
C ARG A 85 -5.33 -4.66 20.58
N PRO A 86 -6.04 -3.66 21.14
CA PRO A 86 -7.18 -3.90 22.01
C PRO A 86 -8.31 -4.58 21.25
N ALA A 87 -9.18 -5.29 21.97
CA ALA A 87 -10.44 -5.77 21.42
C ALA A 87 -11.24 -4.60 20.83
N GLY A 88 -11.87 -4.81 19.68
CA GLY A 88 -12.59 -3.75 18.96
C GLY A 88 -11.71 -2.82 18.13
N THR A 89 -10.41 -3.13 17.94
CA THR A 89 -9.59 -2.42 16.94
C THR A 89 -10.28 -2.45 15.57
N PRO A 90 -10.45 -1.29 14.89
CA PRO A 90 -11.08 -1.25 13.57
C PRO A 90 -10.41 -2.17 12.57
N THR A 91 -11.21 -2.83 11.74
CA THR A 91 -10.73 -3.65 10.61
C THR A 91 -10.46 -2.83 9.35
N THR A 92 -10.74 -1.53 9.39
CA THR A 92 -10.32 -0.53 8.39
C THR A 92 -8.96 0.03 8.79
N VAL A 93 -7.96 -0.14 7.95
CA VAL A 93 -6.57 0.26 8.21
C VAL A 93 -6.10 1.26 7.16
N VAL A 94 -5.49 2.36 7.61
CA VAL A 94 -4.88 3.36 6.73
C VAL A 94 -3.38 3.44 7.02
N TYR A 95 -2.57 3.24 5.98
CA TYR A 95 -1.12 3.27 6.02
C TYR A 95 -0.57 4.35 5.06
N PRO A 96 -0.54 5.63 5.48
CA PRO A 96 0.09 6.66 4.69
C PRO A 96 1.59 6.43 4.58
N PHE A 97 2.16 6.75 3.42
CA PHE A 97 3.59 6.58 3.11
C PHE A 97 4.06 5.12 3.16
N GLY A 98 3.13 4.17 3.00
CA GLY A 98 3.40 2.74 3.15
C GLY A 98 4.02 2.09 1.92
N GLY A 99 3.98 2.73 0.75
CA GLY A 99 4.50 2.16 -0.49
C GLY A 99 3.99 0.74 -0.74
N GLY A 100 4.90 -0.14 -1.16
CA GLY A 100 4.63 -1.57 -1.37
C GLY A 100 4.55 -2.43 -0.11
N ASP A 101 4.59 -1.85 1.10
CA ASP A 101 4.73 -2.58 2.37
C ASP A 101 3.41 -3.16 2.91
N LEU A 102 2.60 -3.73 2.02
CA LEU A 102 1.39 -4.47 2.42
C LEU A 102 1.71 -5.64 3.36
N VAL A 103 2.92 -6.22 3.25
CA VAL A 103 3.34 -7.33 4.11
C VAL A 103 3.38 -6.93 5.58
N SER A 104 3.87 -5.74 5.91
CA SER A 104 3.85 -5.24 7.30
C SER A 104 2.45 -4.88 7.76
N ALA A 105 1.60 -4.35 6.86
CA ALA A 105 0.21 -4.05 7.19
C ALA A 105 -0.56 -5.32 7.58
N LEU A 106 -0.45 -6.39 6.79
CA LEU A 106 -1.07 -7.68 7.08
C LEU A 106 -0.47 -8.37 8.31
N THR A 107 0.83 -8.16 8.59
CA THR A 107 1.46 -8.67 9.81
C THR A 107 0.94 -7.95 11.05
N THR A 108 0.75 -6.63 10.94
CA THR A 108 0.31 -5.77 12.05
C THR A 108 -1.19 -5.89 12.30
N TYR A 109 -1.99 -6.00 11.24
CA TYR A 109 -3.45 -6.06 11.27
C TYR A 109 -3.97 -7.25 10.44
N PRO A 110 -3.73 -8.50 10.86
CA PRO A 110 -4.12 -9.70 10.09
C PRO A 110 -5.63 -9.83 9.91
N ASP A 111 -6.43 -9.15 10.75
CA ASP A 111 -7.89 -9.16 10.69
C ASP A 111 -8.47 -8.02 9.86
N ALA A 112 -7.62 -7.17 9.27
CA ALA A 112 -8.07 -6.05 8.45
C ALA A 112 -8.90 -6.54 7.25
N ARG A 113 -10.02 -5.84 7.00
CA ARG A 113 -10.93 -6.11 5.89
C ARG A 113 -10.81 -5.06 4.78
N ASP A 114 -10.50 -3.83 5.14
CA ASP A 114 -10.25 -2.71 4.23
C ASP A 114 -8.90 -2.08 4.59
N LEU A 115 -7.89 -2.31 3.76
CA LEU A 115 -6.57 -1.72 3.90
C LEU A 115 -6.37 -0.65 2.83
N THR A 116 -5.80 0.47 3.23
CA THR A 116 -5.39 1.52 2.30
C THR A 116 -3.93 1.85 2.51
N THR A 117 -3.09 1.63 1.49
CA THR A 117 -1.73 2.16 1.45
C THR A 117 -1.68 3.39 0.54
N MET A 118 -0.87 4.36 0.88
CA MET A 118 -0.69 5.58 0.08
C MET A 118 0.79 5.89 -0.05
N SER A 119 1.24 6.25 -1.25
CA SER A 119 2.63 6.64 -1.52
C SER A 119 2.75 7.36 -2.87
N LEU A 120 3.98 7.62 -3.30
CA LEU A 120 4.26 8.21 -4.61
C LEU A 120 4.28 7.18 -5.74
N GLU A 121 4.54 5.92 -5.40
CA GLU A 121 4.73 4.84 -6.35
C GLU A 121 3.39 4.35 -6.91
N HIS A 122 3.35 4.13 -8.22
CA HIS A 122 2.17 3.60 -8.90
C HIS A 122 2.00 2.09 -8.69
N SER A 123 0.76 1.60 -8.72
CA SER A 123 0.48 0.16 -8.66
C SER A 123 1.14 -0.62 -9.80
N GLY A 124 1.07 -0.07 -11.01
CA GLY A 124 1.65 -0.65 -12.22
C GLY A 124 0.66 -1.50 -13.05
N ASP A 125 0.98 -1.66 -14.32
CA ASP A 125 0.17 -2.40 -15.31
C ASP A 125 0.51 -3.90 -15.29
N PRO A 126 -0.38 -4.79 -14.86
CA PRO A 126 -0.11 -6.23 -14.79
C PRO A 126 0.05 -6.87 -16.16
N ARG A 127 -0.45 -6.23 -17.24
CA ARG A 127 -0.34 -6.71 -18.62
C ARG A 127 1.10 -6.63 -19.14
N ARG A 128 1.96 -5.79 -18.55
CA ARG A 128 3.39 -5.69 -18.93
C ARG A 128 4.14 -7.01 -18.78
N LEU A 129 3.63 -7.91 -17.95
CA LEU A 129 4.20 -9.26 -17.86
C LEU A 129 4.27 -9.97 -19.22
N SER A 130 3.27 -9.76 -20.06
CA SER A 130 3.23 -10.32 -21.42
C SER A 130 4.19 -9.65 -22.41
N ALA A 131 4.74 -8.48 -22.08
CA ALA A 131 5.74 -7.78 -22.89
C ALA A 131 7.16 -8.36 -22.74
N ILE A 132 7.36 -9.27 -21.79
CA ILE A 132 8.66 -9.93 -21.57
C ILE A 132 8.86 -11.01 -22.62
N THR A 133 9.64 -10.70 -23.65
CA THR A 133 9.82 -11.55 -24.83
C THR A 133 11.15 -12.28 -24.89
N THR A 134 12.11 -11.91 -24.03
CA THR A 134 13.44 -12.54 -24.03
C THR A 134 13.82 -13.07 -22.66
N LYS A 135 14.64 -14.14 -22.66
CA LYS A 135 15.18 -14.73 -21.43
C LYS A 135 15.99 -13.73 -20.59
N ALA A 136 16.78 -12.88 -21.24
CA ALA A 136 17.58 -11.86 -20.55
C ALA A 136 16.68 -10.85 -19.83
N LEU A 137 15.68 -10.30 -20.53
CA LEU A 137 14.72 -9.35 -19.95
C LEU A 137 13.95 -9.96 -18.78
N LEU A 138 13.54 -11.23 -18.88
CA LEU A 138 12.90 -11.97 -17.79
C LEU A 138 13.82 -12.09 -16.57
N ALA A 139 15.07 -12.51 -16.78
CA ALA A 139 16.04 -12.68 -15.71
C ALA A 139 16.31 -11.36 -14.97
N ASP A 140 16.53 -10.28 -15.71
CA ASP A 140 16.81 -8.94 -15.17
C ASP A 140 15.59 -8.39 -14.39
N SER A 141 14.39 -8.54 -14.94
CA SER A 141 13.15 -8.11 -14.29
C SER A 141 12.88 -8.88 -12.98
N LEU A 142 13.05 -10.19 -12.99
CA LEU A 142 12.88 -11.03 -11.79
C LEU A 142 13.93 -10.72 -10.72
N GLU A 143 15.20 -10.49 -11.11
CA GLU A 143 16.27 -10.14 -10.17
C GLU A 143 16.01 -8.76 -9.53
N LEU A 144 15.50 -7.79 -10.29
CA LEU A 144 15.13 -6.48 -9.78
C LEU A 144 14.02 -6.59 -8.72
N ILE A 145 12.96 -7.36 -8.99
CA ILE A 145 11.88 -7.63 -8.02
C ILE A 145 12.42 -8.34 -6.79
N ARG A 146 13.31 -9.32 -6.95
CA ARG A 146 13.92 -10.05 -5.84
C ARG A 146 14.74 -9.12 -4.94
N ALA A 147 15.59 -8.30 -5.52
CA ALA A 147 16.45 -7.37 -4.78
C ALA A 147 15.60 -6.38 -3.96
N THR A 148 14.56 -5.82 -4.56
CA THR A 148 13.68 -4.86 -3.91
C THR A 148 12.81 -5.53 -2.83
N SER A 149 12.26 -6.72 -3.12
CA SER A 149 11.50 -7.51 -2.14
C SER A 149 12.35 -7.88 -0.92
N ASN A 150 13.63 -8.20 -1.12
CA ASN A 150 14.54 -8.47 -0.01
C ASN A 150 14.75 -7.24 0.87
N GLY A 151 14.83 -6.03 0.30
CA GLY A 151 14.87 -4.79 1.06
C GLY A 151 13.67 -4.67 2.00
N LEU A 152 12.46 -4.87 1.48
CA LEU A 152 11.23 -4.83 2.28
C LEU A 152 11.18 -5.93 3.36
N LEU A 153 11.52 -7.17 2.99
CA LEU A 153 11.38 -8.34 3.88
C LEU A 153 12.46 -8.42 4.96
N TYR A 154 13.71 -8.06 4.65
CA TYR A 154 14.83 -8.24 5.55
C TYR A 154 15.34 -6.97 6.20
N ALA A 155 15.36 -5.86 5.48
CA ALA A 155 15.92 -4.60 5.96
C ALA A 155 14.87 -3.59 6.39
N SER A 156 13.57 -3.88 6.22
CA SER A 156 12.48 -2.89 6.37
C SER A 156 12.71 -1.63 5.52
N ASP A 157 13.44 -1.78 4.42
CA ASP A 157 13.79 -0.69 3.52
C ASP A 157 12.62 -0.45 2.56
N SER A 158 11.84 0.57 2.87
CA SER A 158 10.71 1.06 2.06
C SER A 158 11.03 2.40 1.39
N LYS A 159 12.31 2.74 1.21
CA LYS A 159 12.69 3.98 0.55
C LYS A 159 12.13 4.03 -0.86
N THR A 160 11.44 5.12 -1.20
CA THR A 160 10.87 5.37 -2.52
C THR A 160 11.90 5.13 -3.64
N GLU A 161 13.16 5.55 -3.44
CA GLU A 161 14.23 5.32 -4.43
C GLU A 161 14.42 3.84 -4.79
N ASN A 162 14.38 2.95 -3.79
CA ASN A 162 14.56 1.53 -4.01
C ASN A 162 13.30 0.89 -4.60
N LEU A 163 12.12 1.32 -4.16
CA LEU A 163 10.84 0.87 -4.72
C LEU A 163 10.68 1.30 -6.18
N MET A 164 11.07 2.53 -6.50
CA MET A 164 11.06 3.06 -7.86
C MET A 164 12.02 2.33 -8.80
N LYS A 165 13.15 1.82 -8.30
CA LYS A 165 14.02 0.94 -9.11
C LYS A 165 13.26 -0.32 -9.55
N GLY A 166 12.42 -0.88 -8.68
CA GLY A 166 11.57 -2.02 -9.01
C GLY A 166 10.56 -1.75 -10.12
N GLN A 167 10.16 -0.49 -10.30
CA GLN A 167 9.20 -0.08 -11.34
C GLN A 167 9.84 0.17 -12.72
N ARG A 168 11.16 0.23 -12.80
CA ARG A 168 11.88 0.40 -14.07
C ARG A 168 11.94 -0.86 -14.93
N GLY A 169 11.59 -2.02 -14.35
CA GLY A 169 11.51 -3.27 -15.07
C GLY A 169 10.15 -3.49 -15.75
N GLU A 170 10.05 -4.57 -16.52
CA GLU A 170 8.78 -4.97 -17.15
C GLU A 170 7.76 -5.52 -16.14
N ILE A 171 8.21 -5.96 -14.96
CA ILE A 171 7.32 -6.44 -13.91
C ILE A 171 6.87 -5.24 -13.05
N PRO A 172 5.56 -5.01 -12.88
CA PRO A 172 5.03 -3.89 -12.10
C PRO A 172 5.38 -4.04 -10.62
N GLY A 173 6.33 -3.20 -10.13
CA GLY A 173 6.99 -3.39 -8.84
C GLY A 173 6.04 -3.35 -7.65
N GLN A 174 5.16 -2.35 -7.53
CA GLN A 174 4.25 -2.24 -6.37
C GLN A 174 3.27 -3.41 -6.32
N LEU A 175 2.65 -3.75 -7.44
CA LEU A 175 1.73 -4.87 -7.52
C LEU A 175 2.43 -6.19 -7.19
N ALA A 176 3.68 -6.39 -7.64
CA ALA A 176 4.48 -7.56 -7.29
C ALA A 176 4.72 -7.67 -5.77
N PHE A 177 4.93 -6.55 -5.08
CA PHE A 177 5.10 -6.53 -3.62
C PHE A 177 3.79 -6.82 -2.88
N PHE A 178 2.66 -6.30 -3.37
CA PHE A 178 1.34 -6.64 -2.81
C PHE A 178 1.05 -8.13 -2.93
N LEU A 179 1.28 -8.71 -4.11
CA LEU A 179 1.07 -10.14 -4.34
C LEU A 179 2.05 -11.01 -3.53
N THR A 180 3.28 -10.54 -3.32
CA THR A 180 4.23 -11.21 -2.42
C THR A 180 3.72 -11.19 -0.97
N ALA A 181 3.14 -10.08 -0.53
CA ALA A 181 2.51 -10.00 0.79
C ALA A 181 1.34 -10.99 0.94
N LEU A 182 0.48 -11.08 -0.08
CA LEU A 182 -0.61 -12.07 -0.10
C LEU A 182 -0.07 -13.50 0.04
N ALA A 183 0.94 -13.87 -0.77
CA ALA A 183 1.55 -15.21 -0.73
C ALA A 183 2.13 -15.54 0.65
N ILE A 184 2.81 -14.59 1.30
CA ILE A 184 3.38 -14.77 2.65
C ILE A 184 2.29 -15.08 3.67
N HIS A 185 1.14 -14.40 3.56
CA HIS A 185 0.03 -14.53 4.51
C HIS A 185 -1.01 -15.59 4.11
N GLY A 186 -0.78 -16.35 3.02
CA GLY A 186 -1.66 -17.41 2.56
C GLY A 186 -2.97 -16.93 1.94
N PHE A 187 -2.94 -15.73 1.34
CA PHE A 187 -4.04 -15.16 0.57
C PHE A 187 -3.84 -15.38 -0.92
N GLU A 188 -4.94 -15.31 -1.68
CA GLU A 188 -4.96 -15.31 -3.14
C GLU A 188 -5.83 -14.17 -3.68
N PRO A 189 -5.47 -13.57 -4.85
CA PRO A 189 -6.24 -12.51 -5.45
C PRO A 189 -7.50 -13.08 -6.11
N VAL A 190 -8.64 -12.39 -5.91
CA VAL A 190 -9.95 -12.70 -6.51
C VAL A 190 -10.52 -11.54 -7.30
N GLY A 191 -9.87 -10.38 -7.34
CA GLY A 191 -10.21 -9.23 -8.18
C GLY A 191 -9.05 -8.24 -8.19
N LEU A 192 -8.84 -7.58 -9.33
CA LEU A 192 -7.90 -6.47 -9.47
C LEU A 192 -8.50 -5.42 -10.40
N LYS A 193 -8.82 -4.24 -9.86
CA LYS A 193 -9.40 -3.12 -10.59
C LYS A 193 -8.55 -1.88 -10.39
N TYR A 194 -8.68 -0.95 -11.34
CA TYR A 194 -8.01 0.34 -11.25
C TYR A 194 -9.04 1.47 -11.18
N PHE A 195 -8.70 2.53 -10.45
CA PHE A 195 -9.63 3.62 -10.20
C PHE A 195 -8.95 4.98 -10.09
N LYS A 196 -9.74 6.04 -10.22
CA LYS A 196 -9.39 7.39 -9.78
C LYS A 196 -10.32 7.82 -8.65
N ILE A 197 -9.87 8.81 -7.87
CA ILE A 197 -10.70 9.45 -6.84
C ILE A 197 -11.15 10.80 -7.40
N GLU A 198 -12.44 10.98 -7.54
CA GLU A 198 -13.03 12.24 -7.99
C GLU A 198 -12.91 13.32 -6.91
N LYS A 199 -13.09 14.58 -7.26
CA LYS A 199 -12.93 15.70 -6.33
C LYS A 199 -13.86 15.64 -5.12
N ASP A 200 -15.03 15.03 -5.26
CA ASP A 200 -16.00 14.81 -4.19
C ASP A 200 -15.66 13.61 -3.29
N GLY A 201 -14.64 12.84 -3.63
CA GLY A 201 -14.21 11.64 -2.91
C GLY A 201 -14.86 10.34 -3.41
N THR A 202 -15.66 10.35 -4.47
CA THR A 202 -16.17 9.11 -5.06
C THR A 202 -15.10 8.36 -5.81
N LEU A 203 -15.19 7.01 -5.80
CA LEU A 203 -14.30 6.16 -6.59
C LEU A 203 -14.93 5.95 -7.97
N HIS A 204 -14.17 6.27 -9.01
CA HIS A 204 -14.50 5.91 -10.38
C HIS A 204 -13.58 4.79 -10.86
N TYR A 205 -14.13 3.59 -11.06
CA TYR A 205 -13.39 2.44 -11.57
C TYR A 205 -13.36 2.51 -13.09
N PHE A 206 -12.18 2.35 -13.68
CA PHE A 206 -12.00 2.43 -15.12
C PHE A 206 -12.58 1.21 -15.85
N THR A 207 -13.28 1.48 -16.95
CA THR A 207 -13.66 0.47 -17.95
C THR A 207 -12.49 0.14 -18.87
N ALA A 208 -12.59 -0.93 -19.65
CA ALA A 208 -11.56 -1.28 -20.63
C ALA A 208 -11.37 -0.19 -21.70
N GLY A 209 -12.47 0.43 -22.14
CA GLY A 209 -12.44 1.55 -23.08
C GLY A 209 -11.71 2.77 -22.53
N GLU A 210 -11.96 3.15 -21.27
CA GLU A 210 -11.26 4.28 -20.62
C GLU A 210 -9.76 4.00 -20.45
N ILE A 211 -9.39 2.77 -20.06
CA ILE A 211 -7.98 2.38 -19.96
C ILE A 211 -7.27 2.50 -21.32
N ALA A 212 -7.92 2.06 -22.39
CA ALA A 212 -7.38 2.17 -23.74
C ALA A 212 -7.21 3.65 -24.15
N ALA A 213 -8.17 4.52 -23.82
CA ALA A 213 -8.10 5.96 -24.10
C ALA A 213 -6.99 6.69 -23.33
N LEU A 214 -6.62 6.19 -22.14
CA LEU A 214 -5.53 6.74 -21.31
C LEU A 214 -4.16 6.16 -21.66
N GLN A 215 -4.10 5.17 -22.55
CA GLN A 215 -2.84 4.57 -22.99
C GLN A 215 -1.99 5.61 -23.73
N GLY A 216 -0.71 5.72 -23.36
CA GLY A 216 0.21 6.73 -23.91
C GLY A 216 0.11 8.10 -23.24
N GLN A 217 -0.82 8.32 -22.30
CA GLN A 217 -0.82 9.49 -21.44
C GLN A 217 0.12 9.25 -20.26
N GLU A 218 1.33 9.75 -20.38
CA GLU A 218 2.34 9.58 -19.32
C GLU A 218 2.02 10.45 -18.10
N ALA A 219 2.06 9.85 -16.93
CA ALA A 219 2.04 10.56 -15.67
C ALA A 219 3.46 10.86 -15.20
N LYS A 220 3.81 12.11 -15.17
CA LYS A 220 5.01 12.58 -14.47
C LYS A 220 4.62 12.99 -13.05
N LEU A 221 4.47 12.03 -12.14
CA LEU A 221 4.16 12.34 -10.75
C LEU A 221 5.37 12.84 -9.98
N LEU A 222 6.56 12.45 -10.39
CA LEU A 222 7.80 12.77 -9.71
C LEU A 222 8.67 13.66 -10.58
N ARG A 223 9.24 14.68 -9.96
CA ARG A 223 10.14 15.63 -10.63
C ARG A 223 11.58 15.12 -10.62
N GLY A 224 12.32 15.37 -11.71
CA GLY A 224 13.74 15.11 -11.82
C GLY A 224 14.07 13.60 -11.90
N LYS A 225 14.97 13.11 -11.05
CA LYS A 225 15.48 11.73 -11.05
C LYS A 225 14.46 10.63 -10.75
N TRP A 226 13.26 11.02 -10.33
CA TRP A 226 12.17 10.12 -9.94
C TRP A 226 11.15 9.90 -11.04
N THR A 227 11.43 10.30 -12.28
CA THR A 227 10.51 10.07 -13.41
C THR A 227 10.41 8.58 -13.70
N GLU A 228 9.17 8.09 -13.82
CA GLU A 228 8.87 6.74 -14.28
C GLU A 228 8.81 6.73 -15.82
N PRO A 229 9.44 5.74 -16.48
CA PRO A 229 9.26 5.56 -17.90
C PRO A 229 7.89 4.94 -18.21
N ASP A 230 7.27 5.37 -19.31
CA ASP A 230 6.10 4.75 -19.96
C ASP A 230 4.95 4.35 -19.03
N PHE A 231 4.55 5.25 -18.15
CA PHE A 231 3.52 4.97 -17.18
C PHE A 231 2.16 5.55 -17.62
N SER A 232 1.12 4.70 -17.63
CA SER A 232 -0.26 5.17 -17.86
C SER A 232 -0.95 5.55 -16.55
N MET A 233 -1.59 6.72 -16.51
CA MET A 233 -2.39 7.19 -15.37
C MET A 233 -3.46 6.19 -14.92
N ALA A 234 -3.97 5.36 -15.84
CA ALA A 234 -4.97 4.35 -15.52
C ALA A 234 -4.49 3.35 -14.47
N PHE A 235 -3.18 3.08 -14.39
CA PHE A 235 -2.60 2.09 -13.48
C PHE A 235 -1.97 2.69 -12.22
N SER A 236 -2.32 3.93 -11.86
CA SER A 236 -1.85 4.58 -10.63
C SER A 236 -2.40 3.93 -9.39
N ASN A 237 -3.73 3.94 -9.25
CA ASN A 237 -4.41 3.44 -8.07
C ASN A 237 -5.05 2.09 -8.36
N SER A 238 -4.88 1.13 -7.48
CA SER A 238 -5.47 -0.20 -7.63
C SER A 238 -6.31 -0.60 -6.43
N GLU A 239 -7.33 -1.40 -6.70
CA GLU A 239 -8.10 -2.16 -5.71
C GLU A 239 -7.85 -3.64 -5.96
N LEU A 240 -7.19 -4.28 -5.00
CA LEU A 240 -6.90 -5.70 -4.98
C LEU A 240 -7.84 -6.37 -3.97
N THR A 241 -8.76 -7.18 -4.49
CA THR A 241 -9.65 -8.02 -3.67
C THR A 241 -9.02 -9.39 -3.49
N PHE A 242 -9.00 -9.90 -2.26
CA PHE A 242 -8.32 -11.15 -1.93
C PHE A 242 -9.01 -11.91 -0.80
N VAL A 243 -8.79 -13.21 -0.74
CA VAL A 243 -9.29 -14.13 0.30
C VAL A 243 -8.17 -15.04 0.79
N LYS A 244 -8.33 -15.68 1.93
CA LYS A 244 -7.48 -16.83 2.26
C LYS A 244 -7.77 -17.97 1.30
N LYS A 245 -6.72 -18.69 0.95
CA LYS A 245 -6.87 -19.86 0.08
C LYS A 245 -7.91 -20.83 0.64
N GLY A 246 -8.94 -21.11 -0.17
CA GLY A 246 -10.05 -21.99 0.18
C GLY A 246 -11.23 -21.31 0.90
N GLU A 247 -11.17 -20.01 1.19
CA GLU A 247 -12.33 -19.25 1.67
C GLU A 247 -13.24 -18.81 0.51
N ASP A 248 -14.55 -18.69 0.78
CA ASP A 248 -15.52 -18.19 -0.20
C ASP A 248 -15.37 -16.67 -0.38
N PRO A 249 -15.07 -16.18 -1.61
CA PRO A 249 -14.94 -14.75 -1.89
C PRO A 249 -16.20 -13.94 -1.58
N ALA A 250 -17.39 -14.53 -1.66
CA ALA A 250 -18.63 -13.80 -1.41
C ALA A 250 -18.76 -13.35 0.06
N THR A 251 -18.15 -14.08 0.99
CA THR A 251 -18.30 -13.84 2.44
C THR A 251 -17.00 -13.41 3.13
N ALA A 252 -15.85 -13.80 2.60
CA ALA A 252 -14.56 -13.63 3.24
C ALA A 252 -13.67 -12.56 2.57
N ALA A 253 -14.12 -11.95 1.48
CA ALA A 253 -13.33 -10.99 0.72
C ALA A 253 -12.80 -9.84 1.60
N ARG A 254 -11.55 -9.51 1.34
CA ARG A 254 -10.83 -8.36 1.89
C ARG A 254 -10.36 -7.49 0.76
N VAL A 255 -10.18 -6.21 1.03
CA VAL A 255 -9.81 -5.24 0.00
C VAL A 255 -8.55 -4.50 0.42
N HIS A 256 -7.61 -4.41 -0.49
CA HIS A 256 -6.47 -3.51 -0.40
C HIS A 256 -6.56 -2.47 -1.51
N ARG A 257 -6.62 -1.20 -1.12
CA ARG A 257 -6.53 -0.06 -2.06
C ARG A 257 -5.18 0.60 -1.94
N HIS A 258 -4.52 0.75 -3.06
CA HIS A 258 -3.31 1.55 -3.16
C HIS A 258 -3.61 2.87 -3.87
N ILE A 259 -3.16 3.97 -3.28
CA ILE A 259 -3.31 5.33 -3.83
C ILE A 259 -1.92 5.91 -4.07
N ALA A 260 -1.60 6.14 -5.34
CA ALA A 260 -0.37 6.78 -5.76
C ALA A 260 -0.59 8.29 -5.92
N TRP A 261 -0.13 9.05 -4.95
CA TRP A 261 -0.24 10.51 -4.96
C TRP A 261 0.79 11.17 -4.03
N ASP A 262 1.17 12.41 -4.37
CA ASP A 262 1.89 13.28 -3.43
C ASP A 262 0.95 13.71 -2.30
N LEU A 263 1.23 13.25 -1.09
CA LEU A 263 0.40 13.50 0.09
C LEU A 263 0.71 14.83 0.78
N SER A 264 1.60 15.66 0.22
CA SER A 264 1.86 17.01 0.73
C SER A 264 0.58 17.87 0.68
N ASP A 265 0.44 18.77 1.63
CA ASP A 265 -0.75 19.62 1.76
C ASP A 265 -1.13 20.36 0.48
N PRO A 266 -0.19 20.95 -0.30
CA PRO A 266 -0.52 21.60 -1.56
C PRO A 266 -1.03 20.64 -2.65
N ALA A 267 -0.53 19.41 -2.67
CA ALA A 267 -0.91 18.40 -3.68
C ALA A 267 -2.21 17.72 -3.32
N ILE A 268 -2.35 17.21 -2.08
CA ILE A 268 -3.55 16.48 -1.64
C ILE A 268 -4.79 17.37 -1.58
N ALA A 269 -4.63 18.68 -1.36
CA ALA A 269 -5.72 19.67 -1.37
C ALA A 269 -6.44 19.78 -2.71
N LYS A 270 -5.80 19.35 -3.81
CA LYS A 270 -6.35 19.40 -5.17
C LYS A 270 -7.15 18.15 -5.53
N THR A 271 -7.27 17.20 -4.62
CA THR A 271 -7.87 15.88 -4.83
C THR A 271 -9.05 15.63 -3.91
N GLY A 272 -9.84 14.59 -4.17
CA GLY A 272 -10.87 14.07 -3.27
C GLY A 272 -10.37 13.08 -2.22
N ILE A 273 -9.04 12.86 -2.09
CA ILE A 273 -8.47 11.81 -1.22
C ILE A 273 -8.93 11.99 0.23
N ILE A 274 -8.83 13.19 0.79
CA ILE A 274 -9.23 13.44 2.18
C ILE A 274 -10.74 13.26 2.38
N ALA A 275 -11.56 13.64 1.39
CA ALA A 275 -13.01 13.42 1.44
C ALA A 275 -13.33 11.92 1.43
N TRP A 276 -12.72 11.16 0.52
CA TRP A 276 -12.86 9.72 0.45
C TRP A 276 -12.42 9.01 1.75
N LEU A 277 -11.25 9.38 2.27
CA LEU A 277 -10.76 8.84 3.55
C LEU A 277 -11.73 9.16 4.70
N GLY A 278 -12.33 10.36 4.71
CA GLY A 278 -13.31 10.79 5.72
C GLY A 278 -14.54 9.88 5.79
N GLY A 279 -14.93 9.27 4.67
CA GLY A 279 -16.04 8.30 4.58
C GLY A 279 -15.75 6.94 5.22
N LYS A 280 -14.50 6.63 5.59
CA LYS A 280 -14.14 5.32 6.18
C LYS A 280 -14.55 5.15 7.64
N GLY A 281 -14.94 6.21 8.34
CA GLY A 281 -15.27 6.16 9.77
C GLY A 281 -14.04 5.96 10.67
N PRO A 282 -14.18 5.26 11.81
CA PRO A 282 -13.06 4.93 12.69
C PRO A 282 -12.06 3.99 12.01
N ILE A 283 -10.76 4.27 12.18
CA ILE A 283 -9.68 3.48 11.57
C ILE A 283 -8.65 3.04 12.60
N ALA A 284 -7.92 1.97 12.26
CA ALA A 284 -6.58 1.73 12.73
C ALA A 284 -5.58 2.33 11.73
N ALA A 285 -4.41 2.73 12.19
CA ALA A 285 -3.40 3.32 11.33
C ALA A 285 -2.03 2.67 11.56
N MET A 286 -1.14 2.81 10.59
CA MET A 286 0.28 2.53 10.80
C MET A 286 1.16 3.44 9.97
N THR A 287 2.41 3.61 10.42
CA THR A 287 3.54 4.06 9.61
C THR A 287 4.76 3.25 10.00
N LYS A 288 5.65 3.04 9.03
CA LYS A 288 6.88 2.31 9.24
C LYS A 288 7.90 2.79 8.22
N ALA A 289 9.03 3.29 8.69
CA ALA A 289 10.08 3.86 7.84
C ALA A 289 9.56 4.92 6.86
N ALA A 290 8.67 5.80 7.32
CA ALA A 290 7.88 6.74 6.51
C ALA A 290 8.55 8.13 6.37
N SER A 291 9.88 8.20 6.32
CA SER A 291 10.68 9.41 6.07
C SER A 291 10.33 10.61 6.97
N TYR A 292 9.76 10.36 8.16
CA TYR A 292 9.33 11.39 9.13
C TYR A 292 8.33 12.41 8.55
N LEU A 293 7.56 12.03 7.54
CA LEU A 293 6.64 12.96 6.87
C LEU A 293 5.52 13.46 7.79
N LEU A 294 5.08 12.64 8.77
CA LEU A 294 4.13 13.10 9.78
C LEU A 294 4.71 14.14 10.78
N TRP A 295 6.02 14.36 10.79
CA TRP A 295 6.65 15.40 11.61
C TRP A 295 6.58 16.78 10.95
N ARG A 296 6.42 16.83 9.63
CA ARG A 296 6.51 18.04 8.82
C ARG A 296 5.17 18.76 8.73
N GLU A 297 5.22 20.08 8.65
CA GLU A 297 4.01 20.90 8.53
C GLU A 297 3.31 20.76 7.17
N ASP A 298 4.08 20.48 6.12
CA ASP A 298 3.55 20.26 4.77
C ASP A 298 2.78 18.95 4.58
N PHE A 299 2.63 18.12 5.64
CA PHE A 299 1.76 16.93 5.70
C PHE A 299 0.68 17.03 6.78
N SER A 300 0.32 18.25 7.17
CA SER A 300 -0.62 18.50 8.26
C SER A 300 -2.03 17.96 7.98
N ARG A 301 -2.47 17.91 6.73
CA ARG A 301 -3.80 17.37 6.35
C ARG A 301 -3.91 15.88 6.62
N VAL A 302 -2.90 15.10 6.27
CA VAL A 302 -2.83 13.66 6.57
C VAL A 302 -2.76 13.45 8.08
N ARG A 303 -1.90 14.18 8.79
CA ARG A 303 -1.78 14.10 10.25
C ARG A 303 -3.10 14.43 10.96
N LYS A 304 -3.80 15.51 10.55
CA LYS A 304 -5.10 15.89 11.11
C LYS A 304 -6.18 14.85 10.83
N TYR A 305 -6.18 14.25 9.63
CA TYR A 305 -7.08 13.14 9.30
C TYR A 305 -6.86 11.97 10.26
N LEU A 306 -5.61 11.51 10.42
CA LEU A 306 -5.28 10.40 11.33
C LEU A 306 -5.74 10.71 12.77
N LEU A 307 -5.37 11.87 13.33
CA LEU A 307 -5.75 12.27 14.68
C LEU A 307 -7.27 12.35 14.90
N ARG A 308 -8.04 12.64 13.85
CA ARG A 308 -9.50 12.71 13.95
C ARG A 308 -10.15 11.33 13.91
N HIS A 309 -9.63 10.40 13.11
CA HIS A 309 -10.32 9.15 12.77
C HIS A 309 -9.68 7.90 13.38
N MET A 310 -8.39 7.91 13.71
CA MET A 310 -7.74 6.73 14.27
C MET A 310 -8.15 6.50 15.74
N THR A 311 -8.25 5.23 16.09
CA THR A 311 -8.38 4.78 17.48
C THR A 311 -7.06 4.17 18.00
N LEU A 312 -6.29 3.61 17.08
CA LEU A 312 -5.00 2.96 17.31
C LEU A 312 -4.07 3.25 16.14
N MET A 313 -2.80 3.53 16.45
CA MET A 313 -1.72 3.54 15.48
C MET A 313 -0.55 2.74 16.00
N ILE A 314 -0.03 1.82 15.18
CA ILE A 314 1.24 1.13 15.42
C ILE A 314 2.27 1.68 14.44
N SER A 315 3.38 2.19 14.96
CA SER A 315 4.41 2.84 14.14
C SER A 315 5.80 2.62 14.71
N ASP A 316 6.82 3.04 13.98
CA ASP A 316 8.11 3.40 14.54
C ASP A 316 8.11 4.91 14.89
N SER A 317 9.28 5.52 15.05
CA SER A 317 9.38 6.97 15.30
C SER A 317 8.84 7.85 14.16
N THR A 318 8.53 7.29 12.99
CA THR A 318 7.89 8.05 11.90
C THR A 318 6.39 8.27 12.10
N GLY A 319 5.83 7.81 13.23
CA GLY A 319 4.45 8.04 13.64
C GLY A 319 4.15 9.48 14.06
N ILE A 320 3.02 9.66 14.74
CA ILE A 320 2.59 10.97 15.24
C ILE A 320 3.52 11.45 16.35
N PRO A 321 4.13 12.64 16.24
CA PRO A 321 4.92 13.26 17.30
C PRO A 321 4.16 13.43 18.62
N PRO A 322 4.86 13.30 19.78
CA PRO A 322 4.24 13.27 21.09
C PRO A 322 3.35 14.48 21.41
N HIS A 323 3.75 15.68 21.06
CA HIS A 323 2.96 16.89 21.36
C HIS A 323 1.62 16.91 20.62
N TRP A 324 1.56 16.49 19.34
CA TRP A 324 0.29 16.40 18.60
C TRP A 324 -0.58 15.24 19.08
N ALA A 325 0.02 14.10 19.42
CA ALA A 325 -0.71 12.97 19.98
C ALA A 325 -1.39 13.36 21.30
N THR A 326 -0.62 13.94 22.21
CA THR A 326 -1.12 14.41 23.53
C THR A 326 -2.20 15.48 23.38
N ALA A 327 -1.98 16.50 22.54
CA ALA A 327 -2.96 17.55 22.29
C ALA A 327 -4.28 17.02 21.72
N ALA A 328 -4.25 15.92 20.97
CA ALA A 328 -5.44 15.26 20.42
C ALA A 328 -6.04 14.18 21.35
N GLY A 329 -5.54 14.05 22.59
CA GLY A 329 -6.05 13.11 23.60
C GLY A 329 -5.64 11.67 23.38
N PHE A 330 -4.44 11.44 22.80
CA PHE A 330 -3.85 10.12 22.66
C PHE A 330 -2.78 9.87 23.73
N SER A 331 -2.67 8.64 24.19
CA SER A 331 -1.53 8.11 24.93
C SER A 331 -0.58 7.38 24.00
N GLN A 332 0.70 7.36 24.35
CA GLN A 332 1.74 6.70 23.58
C GLN A 332 2.54 5.75 24.48
N GLU A 333 2.80 4.54 23.97
CA GLU A 333 3.61 3.52 24.62
C GLU A 333 4.76 3.09 23.70
N THR A 334 5.93 2.80 24.28
CA THR A 334 7.19 2.57 23.57
C THR A 334 7.78 1.19 23.83
N TRP A 335 8.42 0.62 22.80
CA TRP A 335 9.25 -0.60 22.87
C TRP A 335 10.55 -0.38 22.11
N GLY A 336 11.60 -1.09 22.53
CA GLY A 336 12.95 -0.89 21.99
C GLY A 336 13.59 0.40 22.48
N SER A 337 14.49 0.97 21.70
CA SER A 337 15.22 2.21 22.02
C SER A 337 15.08 3.24 20.91
N PHE A 338 15.10 4.51 21.28
CA PHE A 338 15.16 5.63 20.35
C PHE A 338 16.13 6.69 20.90
N GLU A 339 17.09 7.09 20.09
CA GLU A 339 18.04 8.15 20.38
C GLU A 339 17.93 9.31 19.41
N VAL A 340 17.85 9.03 18.10
CA VAL A 340 17.78 10.05 17.05
C VAL A 340 17.08 9.51 15.80
N SER A 341 16.43 10.39 15.04
CA SER A 341 15.81 10.04 13.77
C SER A 341 16.87 9.69 12.71
N PHE A 342 16.59 8.66 11.93
CA PHE A 342 17.49 8.16 10.86
C PHE A 342 17.86 9.22 9.81
N LEU A 343 16.99 10.18 9.53
CA LEU A 343 17.17 11.22 8.51
C LEU A 343 17.52 12.58 9.11
N GLU A 344 18.07 12.64 10.34
CA GLU A 344 18.35 13.92 11.02
C GLU A 344 17.17 14.90 10.95
N ALA A 345 15.95 14.37 11.18
CA ALA A 345 14.73 15.15 11.17
C ALA A 345 14.71 16.16 12.34
N ASP A 346 13.69 17.00 12.40
CA ASP A 346 13.54 18.10 13.38
C ASP A 346 14.00 17.75 14.81
N GLU A 347 14.98 18.50 15.32
CA GLU A 347 15.60 18.23 16.62
C GLU A 347 14.63 18.42 17.81
N ASN A 348 13.68 19.35 17.71
CA ASN A 348 12.68 19.52 18.76
C ASN A 348 11.79 18.29 18.87
N ILE A 349 11.44 17.67 17.75
CA ILE A 349 10.65 16.44 17.72
C ILE A 349 11.51 15.26 18.15
N ASN A 350 12.79 15.18 17.77
CA ASN A 350 13.73 14.20 18.30
C ASN A 350 13.79 14.24 19.82
N ALA A 351 13.91 15.44 20.40
CA ALA A 351 13.93 15.64 21.86
C ALA A 351 12.64 15.13 22.53
N GLN A 352 11.49 15.38 21.94
CA GLN A 352 10.20 14.86 22.44
C GLN A 352 10.15 13.34 22.43
N PHE A 353 10.61 12.69 21.34
CA PHE A 353 10.66 11.23 21.28
C PHE A 353 11.67 10.66 22.29
N ARG A 354 12.86 11.25 22.43
CA ARG A 354 13.82 10.86 23.50
C ARG A 354 13.20 10.93 24.88
N ALA A 355 12.52 12.04 25.19
CA ALA A 355 11.84 12.23 26.47
C ALA A 355 10.73 11.17 26.66
N LEU A 356 9.95 10.86 25.62
CA LEU A 356 8.93 9.83 25.67
C LEU A 356 9.51 8.46 25.99
N TRP A 357 10.59 8.03 25.30
CA TRP A 357 11.26 6.75 25.58
C TRP A 357 11.91 6.72 26.96
N ALA A 358 12.50 7.82 27.40
CA ALA A 358 13.13 7.91 28.73
C ALA A 358 12.12 7.88 29.88
N SER A 359 10.91 8.38 29.67
CA SER A 359 9.85 8.44 30.71
C SER A 359 9.11 7.12 30.92
N GLN A 360 9.36 6.10 30.08
CA GLN A 360 8.63 4.84 30.12
C GLN A 360 9.50 3.65 30.55
N PRO A 361 8.90 2.59 31.08
CA PRO A 361 9.61 1.35 31.36
C PRO A 361 10.31 0.83 30.10
N LYS A 362 11.56 0.38 30.22
CA LYS A 362 12.28 -0.27 29.15
C LYS A 362 11.59 -1.58 28.76
N ARG A 363 11.07 -1.65 27.54
CA ARG A 363 10.40 -2.83 26.99
C ARG A 363 11.19 -3.34 25.79
N THR A 364 11.53 -4.61 25.78
CA THR A 364 12.27 -5.23 24.67
C THR A 364 11.38 -5.39 23.44
N LEU A 365 11.90 -5.06 22.27
CA LEU A 365 11.30 -5.38 20.96
C LEU A 365 12.07 -6.58 20.37
N PRO A 366 11.44 -7.78 20.27
CA PRO A 366 12.16 -9.01 19.91
C PRO A 366 12.35 -9.19 18.39
N PHE A 367 11.92 -8.23 17.57
CA PHE A 367 12.01 -8.28 16.11
C PHE A 367 12.33 -6.88 15.57
N ARG A 368 12.79 -6.83 14.30
CA ARG A 368 13.02 -5.56 13.61
C ARG A 368 11.70 -4.90 13.25
N TYR A 369 11.63 -3.58 13.42
CA TYR A 369 10.47 -2.77 13.01
C TYR A 369 10.91 -1.36 12.66
N GLY A 370 10.56 -0.90 11.47
CA GLY A 370 10.85 0.44 11.01
C GLY A 370 12.33 0.78 10.83
N TYR A 371 12.66 2.04 11.02
CA TYR A 371 14.04 2.50 10.97
C TYR A 371 14.85 1.99 12.16
N ILE A 372 16.16 1.91 11.93
CA ILE A 372 17.13 1.58 12.96
C ILE A 372 17.58 2.90 13.56
N ASP A 373 17.62 2.95 14.89
CA ASP A 373 18.07 4.11 15.62
C ASP A 373 19.58 4.27 15.53
N GLY A 374 20.04 5.45 15.06
CA GLY A 374 21.41 5.96 15.22
C GLY A 374 22.57 5.00 14.93
N LEU A 375 22.50 4.16 13.87
CA LEU A 375 23.62 3.31 13.50
C LEU A 375 24.81 4.15 13.03
N LYS A 376 25.95 4.01 13.73
CA LYS A 376 27.25 4.42 13.21
C LYS A 376 27.77 3.33 12.28
N ASP A 377 28.58 3.74 11.29
CA ASP A 377 29.23 2.79 10.38
C ASP A 377 29.92 1.67 11.13
N GLY A 378 29.60 0.42 10.76
CA GLY A 378 30.18 -0.79 11.36
C GLY A 378 29.44 -1.35 12.59
N GLU A 379 28.41 -0.68 13.13
CA GLU A 379 27.63 -1.20 14.24
C GLU A 379 26.54 -2.20 13.81
N LYS A 380 26.28 -3.20 14.65
CA LYS A 380 25.22 -4.17 14.41
C LYS A 380 23.85 -3.58 14.78
N PRO A 381 22.80 -3.79 13.97
CA PRO A 381 21.47 -3.25 14.22
C PRO A 381 20.71 -3.89 15.41
N ALA A 382 21.29 -4.94 16.02
CA ALA A 382 20.63 -5.67 17.09
C ALA A 382 20.33 -4.77 18.31
N GLY A 383 19.06 -4.69 18.70
CA GLY A 383 18.60 -3.92 19.86
C GLY A 383 18.25 -2.44 19.59
N ARG A 384 18.41 -1.97 18.36
CA ARG A 384 18.14 -0.56 17.98
C ARG A 384 16.84 -0.35 17.21
N TYR A 385 16.01 -1.37 17.13
CA TYR A 385 14.66 -1.22 16.61
C TYR A 385 13.73 -0.66 17.67
N HIS A 386 12.74 0.08 17.21
CA HIS A 386 11.78 0.71 18.12
C HIS A 386 10.38 0.65 17.53
N LEU A 387 9.40 0.62 18.42
CA LEU A 387 7.99 0.58 18.10
C LEU A 387 7.24 1.51 19.03
N LEU A 388 6.30 2.24 18.48
CA LEU A 388 5.42 3.19 19.12
C LEU A 388 3.96 2.76 18.94
N VAL A 389 3.21 2.68 20.02
CA VAL A 389 1.77 2.50 19.96
C VAL A 389 1.10 3.78 20.43
N THR A 390 0.31 4.39 19.57
CA THR A 390 -0.49 5.57 19.86
C THR A 390 -1.95 5.16 19.94
N ARG A 391 -2.60 5.36 21.11
CA ARG A 391 -3.99 4.97 21.38
C ARG A 391 -4.80 6.15 21.84
N LYS A 392 -6.08 6.20 21.46
CA LYS A 392 -7.01 7.16 22.03
C LYS A 392 -7.12 6.88 23.53
N ALA A 393 -6.89 7.89 24.35
CA ALA A 393 -7.01 7.75 25.79
C ALA A 393 -8.45 7.32 26.15
N VAL A 394 -8.56 6.27 26.97
CA VAL A 394 -9.85 5.88 27.56
C VAL A 394 -10.19 6.96 28.58
N LYS A 395 -11.31 7.65 28.36
CA LYS A 395 -11.84 8.64 29.31
C LYS A 395 -12.44 7.95 30.52
#